data_167097e0a2196354e90de499e27c004f
#
_entry.id   167097e0a2196354e90de499e27c004f
#
_cell.length_a   1.000
_cell.length_b   1.000
_cell.length_c   1.000
_cell.angle_alpha   90.00
_cell.angle_beta   90.00
_cell.angle_gamma   90.00
#
_symmetry.space_group_name_H-M   'P 1'
#
loop_
_entity.id
_entity.type
_entity.pdbx_description
1 polymer ?
#
loop_
_entity_poly.entity_id
_entity_poly.type
_entity_poly.pdbx_seq_one_letter_code
_entity_poly.pdbx_strand_id
1 'polypeptide(L)'
;MSDLAERLLPWVNDIALRPATSRRRALLSHAHGDVLELGFGSGLNAALYPSAVDRVVAVEPSAPMWAVGSKRAAKAGVTVDRVDAFGEDLPLPDNSVDVAVSTFVLCSVRDPDAVLAELARVVRPGGSLLLFEHVEHPAAAMAAVQQAITPAWKVCFAGCHPGRCMDPHLHASLWEVEDQQDVDLHWLPPVIWRHRIARYRVA
;
A
#
# COMPACT_ATOMS: atom_id res chain seq x y z
N MET A 1 17.02 -10.69 -3.95
CA MET A 1 16.28 -11.55 -4.91
C MET A 1 17.14 -11.74 -6.15
N SER A 2 16.94 -12.81 -6.94
CA SER A 2 17.62 -12.93 -8.24
C SER A 2 17.01 -11.93 -9.24
N ASP A 3 17.79 -11.46 -10.22
CA ASP A 3 17.34 -10.53 -11.29
C ASP A 3 16.07 -11.06 -12.01
N LEU A 4 15.97 -12.37 -12.21
CA LEU A 4 14.78 -13.00 -12.79
C LEU A 4 13.53 -12.86 -11.90
N ALA A 5 13.67 -13.05 -10.58
CA ALA A 5 12.56 -12.92 -9.65
C ALA A 5 12.04 -11.48 -9.60
N GLU A 6 12.92 -10.48 -9.62
CA GLU A 6 12.53 -9.07 -9.68
C GLU A 6 11.77 -8.70 -10.96
N ARG A 7 12.17 -9.26 -12.10
CA ARG A 7 11.49 -9.03 -13.38
C ARG A 7 10.12 -9.71 -13.46
N LEU A 8 9.91 -10.81 -12.75
CA LEU A 8 8.63 -11.53 -12.73
C LEU A 8 7.66 -10.96 -11.69
N LEU A 9 8.16 -10.26 -10.67
CA LEU A 9 7.36 -9.74 -9.56
C LEU A 9 6.15 -8.90 -10.01
N PRO A 10 6.25 -7.97 -11.01
CA PRO A 10 5.08 -7.22 -11.49
C PRO A 10 3.95 -8.11 -11.98
N TRP A 11 4.27 -9.19 -12.70
CA TRP A 11 3.29 -10.11 -13.26
C TRP A 11 2.61 -10.96 -12.17
N VAL A 12 3.39 -11.44 -11.21
CA VAL A 12 2.88 -12.23 -10.07
C VAL A 12 1.93 -11.39 -9.24
N ASN A 13 2.34 -10.16 -8.88
CA ASN A 13 1.49 -9.23 -8.14
C ASN A 13 0.21 -8.89 -8.90
N ASP A 14 0.30 -8.68 -10.20
CA ASP A 14 -0.86 -8.38 -11.04
C ASP A 14 -1.91 -9.49 -10.99
N ILE A 15 -1.49 -10.75 -11.16
CA ILE A 15 -2.39 -11.91 -11.13
C ILE A 15 -3.06 -12.00 -9.75
N ALA A 16 -2.31 -11.83 -8.68
CA ALA A 16 -2.82 -11.93 -7.31
C ALA A 16 -3.76 -10.77 -6.94
N LEU A 17 -3.47 -9.54 -7.39
CA LEU A 17 -4.14 -8.33 -6.89
C LEU A 17 -5.20 -7.75 -7.83
N ARG A 18 -5.23 -8.14 -9.10
CA ARG A 18 -6.28 -7.69 -10.05
C ARG A 18 -7.71 -8.00 -9.58
N PRO A 19 -8.03 -9.14 -8.97
CA PRO A 19 -9.39 -9.40 -8.49
C PRO A 19 -9.88 -8.39 -7.44
N ALA A 20 -8.96 -7.68 -6.74
CA ALA A 20 -9.30 -6.64 -5.78
C ALA A 20 -9.64 -5.28 -6.42
N THR A 21 -9.70 -5.17 -7.77
CA THR A 21 -9.89 -3.89 -8.49
C THR A 21 -11.14 -3.14 -8.05
N SER A 22 -12.27 -3.80 -7.85
CA SER A 22 -13.52 -3.14 -7.41
C SER A 22 -13.38 -2.50 -6.03
N ARG A 23 -12.74 -3.20 -5.09
CA ARG A 23 -12.48 -2.70 -3.73
C ARG A 23 -11.49 -1.52 -3.73
N ARG A 24 -10.40 -1.63 -4.53
CA ARG A 24 -9.45 -0.53 -4.71
C ARG A 24 -10.13 0.69 -5.32
N ARG A 25 -10.99 0.51 -6.34
CA ARG A 25 -11.76 1.61 -6.94
C ARG A 25 -12.66 2.29 -5.92
N ALA A 26 -13.37 1.55 -5.09
CA ALA A 26 -14.22 2.09 -4.03
C ALA A 26 -13.40 2.90 -3.02
N LEU A 27 -12.25 2.39 -2.57
CA LEU A 27 -11.36 3.10 -1.66
C LEU A 27 -10.80 4.38 -2.31
N LEU A 28 -10.25 4.27 -3.53
CA LEU A 28 -9.63 5.38 -4.23
C LEU A 28 -10.62 6.44 -4.71
N SER A 29 -11.94 6.18 -4.70
CA SER A 29 -12.94 7.22 -4.98
C SER A 29 -12.92 8.38 -3.97
N HIS A 30 -12.26 8.20 -2.81
CA HIS A 30 -12.04 9.23 -1.80
C HIS A 30 -10.76 10.05 -2.05
N ALA A 31 -9.92 9.66 -3.03
CA ALA A 31 -8.70 10.40 -3.35
C ALA A 31 -9.00 11.70 -4.10
N HIS A 32 -8.27 12.76 -3.77
CA HIS A 32 -8.40 14.08 -4.41
C HIS A 32 -7.11 14.89 -4.27
N GLY A 33 -6.96 15.94 -5.06
CA GLY A 33 -5.83 16.86 -5.03
C GLY A 33 -4.50 16.17 -5.31
N ASP A 34 -3.47 16.52 -4.55
CA ASP A 34 -2.14 15.90 -4.62
C ASP A 34 -2.15 14.60 -3.81
N VAL A 35 -1.90 13.47 -4.45
CA VAL A 35 -1.90 12.14 -3.83
C VAL A 35 -0.48 11.59 -3.72
N LEU A 36 -0.08 11.09 -2.56
CA LEU A 36 1.08 10.22 -2.41
C LEU A 36 0.64 8.76 -2.45
N GLU A 37 1.15 7.97 -3.37
CA GLU A 37 0.97 6.52 -3.37
C GLU A 37 2.25 5.83 -2.90
N LEU A 38 2.20 5.24 -1.73
CA LEU A 38 3.27 4.40 -1.19
C LEU A 38 3.29 3.05 -1.93
N GLY A 39 4.45 2.69 -2.49
CA GLY A 39 4.60 1.45 -3.25
C GLY A 39 3.73 1.42 -4.50
N PHE A 40 3.95 2.36 -5.41
CA PHE A 40 3.20 2.45 -6.68
C PHE A 40 3.21 1.15 -7.48
N GLY A 41 4.27 0.38 -7.35
CA GLY A 41 4.41 -0.94 -7.94
C GLY A 41 4.24 -0.95 -9.45
N SER A 42 3.49 -1.94 -9.92
CA SER A 42 3.15 -2.06 -11.35
C SER A 42 2.07 -1.08 -11.81
N GLY A 43 1.59 -0.15 -10.95
CA GLY A 43 0.61 0.88 -11.31
C GLY A 43 -0.82 0.37 -11.45
N LEU A 44 -1.22 -0.63 -10.66
CA LEU A 44 -2.59 -1.18 -10.71
C LEU A 44 -3.67 -0.16 -10.27
N ASN A 45 -3.29 0.87 -9.52
CA ASN A 45 -4.18 1.93 -9.08
C ASN A 45 -4.31 3.05 -10.12
N ALA A 46 -3.37 3.22 -11.03
CA ALA A 46 -3.30 4.38 -11.93
C ALA A 46 -4.61 4.68 -12.67
N ALA A 47 -5.28 3.65 -13.22
CA ALA A 47 -6.56 3.81 -13.93
C ALA A 47 -7.78 3.85 -13.00
N LEU A 48 -7.58 3.88 -11.69
CA LEU A 48 -8.66 3.88 -10.68
C LEU A 48 -8.84 5.23 -10.00
N TYR A 49 -7.85 6.13 -10.13
CA TYR A 49 -7.94 7.47 -9.56
C TYR A 49 -9.08 8.27 -10.20
N PRO A 50 -9.89 8.96 -9.40
CA PRO A 50 -10.93 9.84 -9.90
C PRO A 50 -10.34 11.11 -10.53
N SER A 51 -11.13 11.83 -11.31
CA SER A 51 -10.74 13.11 -11.92
C SER A 51 -10.49 14.24 -10.91
N ALA A 52 -10.80 14.02 -9.64
CA ALA A 52 -10.50 14.93 -8.54
C ALA A 52 -9.03 14.86 -8.09
N VAL A 53 -8.26 13.91 -8.60
CA VAL A 53 -6.81 13.80 -8.35
C VAL A 53 -6.06 14.63 -9.39
N ASP A 54 -5.27 15.60 -8.93
CA ASP A 54 -4.48 16.49 -9.77
C ASP A 54 -3.18 15.81 -10.23
N ARG A 55 -2.49 15.15 -9.31
CA ARG A 55 -1.27 14.36 -9.58
C ARG A 55 -1.05 13.27 -8.53
N VAL A 56 -0.22 12.30 -8.88
CA VAL A 56 0.23 11.22 -7.98
C VAL A 56 1.75 11.30 -7.79
N VAL A 57 2.19 11.45 -6.56
CA VAL A 57 3.59 11.27 -6.15
C VAL A 57 3.78 9.78 -5.85
N ALA A 58 4.44 9.08 -6.75
CA ALA A 58 4.60 7.62 -6.71
C ALA A 58 5.91 7.24 -6.01
N VAL A 59 5.84 6.80 -4.76
CA VAL A 59 6.99 6.25 -4.03
C VAL A 59 7.21 4.81 -4.45
N GLU A 60 8.28 4.55 -5.23
CA GLU A 60 8.58 3.21 -5.73
C GLU A 60 10.09 3.03 -5.95
N PRO A 61 10.78 2.29 -5.05
CA PRO A 61 12.22 2.05 -5.17
C PRO A 61 12.57 1.02 -6.24
N SER A 62 11.65 0.12 -6.61
CA SER A 62 11.93 -0.95 -7.58
C SER A 62 11.85 -0.44 -9.01
N ALA A 63 13.00 -0.36 -9.70
CA ALA A 63 13.05 0.02 -11.11
C ALA A 63 12.24 -0.91 -12.03
N PRO A 64 12.22 -2.26 -11.86
CA PRO A 64 11.36 -3.14 -12.65
C PRO A 64 9.86 -2.90 -12.44
N MET A 65 9.43 -2.63 -11.21
CA MET A 65 8.03 -2.29 -10.90
C MET A 65 7.65 -0.96 -11.56
N TRP A 66 8.47 0.08 -11.36
CA TRP A 66 8.29 1.38 -11.99
C TRP A 66 8.21 1.31 -13.52
N ALA A 67 9.07 0.51 -14.17
CA ALA A 67 9.06 0.36 -15.63
C ALA A 67 7.72 -0.15 -16.20
N VAL A 68 6.97 -0.93 -15.41
CA VAL A 68 5.61 -1.37 -15.76
C VAL A 68 4.59 -0.31 -15.36
N GLY A 69 4.71 0.22 -14.14
CA GLY A 69 3.78 1.19 -13.57
C GLY A 69 3.69 2.50 -14.35
N SER A 70 4.83 3.06 -14.76
CA SER A 70 4.88 4.29 -15.55
C SER A 70 4.15 4.19 -16.89
N LYS A 71 4.24 3.03 -17.56
CA LYS A 71 3.50 2.79 -18.81
C LYS A 71 1.98 2.73 -18.59
N ARG A 72 1.55 2.18 -17.44
CA ARG A 72 0.13 2.16 -17.07
C ARG A 72 -0.38 3.54 -16.71
N ALA A 73 0.39 4.32 -15.95
CA ALA A 73 0.07 5.70 -15.63
C ALA A 73 -0.12 6.54 -16.90
N ALA A 74 0.83 6.47 -17.83
CA ALA A 74 0.75 7.16 -19.12
C ALA A 74 -0.50 6.74 -19.93
N LYS A 75 -0.83 5.44 -19.94
CA LYS A 75 -2.05 4.95 -20.62
C LYS A 75 -3.34 5.41 -19.94
N ALA A 76 -3.32 5.58 -18.63
CA ALA A 76 -4.45 6.06 -17.85
C ALA A 76 -4.64 7.59 -17.94
N GLY A 77 -3.64 8.32 -18.43
CA GLY A 77 -3.67 9.79 -18.51
C GLY A 77 -3.49 10.46 -17.14
N VAL A 78 -2.92 9.76 -16.16
CA VAL A 78 -2.65 10.30 -14.82
C VAL A 78 -1.25 10.90 -14.78
N THR A 79 -1.13 12.12 -14.26
CA THR A 79 0.16 12.75 -14.00
C THR A 79 0.82 12.04 -12.81
N VAL A 80 2.00 11.46 -13.01
CA VAL A 80 2.71 10.70 -11.98
C VAL A 80 4.17 11.14 -11.91
N ASP A 81 4.59 11.58 -10.72
CA ASP A 81 5.97 11.94 -10.40
C ASP A 81 6.58 10.83 -9.54
N ARG A 82 7.66 10.19 -10.04
CA ARG A 82 8.34 9.14 -9.29
C ARG A 82 9.23 9.71 -8.19
N VAL A 83 9.13 9.13 -7.02
CA VAL A 83 10.09 9.26 -5.92
C VAL A 83 10.75 7.92 -5.69
N ASP A 84 12.06 7.83 -5.99
CA ASP A 84 12.88 6.63 -5.76
C ASP A 84 13.36 6.63 -4.31
N ALA A 85 12.48 6.21 -3.40
CA ALA A 85 12.71 6.19 -1.96
C ALA A 85 11.96 5.03 -1.30
N PHE A 86 12.37 4.72 -0.07
CA PHE A 86 11.58 3.89 0.84
C PHE A 86 10.64 4.76 1.66
N GLY A 87 9.52 4.17 2.12
CA GLY A 87 8.50 4.91 2.86
C GLY A 87 8.93 5.41 4.23
N GLU A 88 10.02 4.86 4.78
CA GLU A 88 10.59 5.22 6.07
C GLU A 88 11.35 6.56 6.09
N ASP A 89 11.69 7.11 4.89
CA ASP A 89 12.40 8.39 4.75
C ASP A 89 12.03 9.01 3.40
N LEU A 90 10.99 9.86 3.43
CA LEU A 90 10.43 10.47 2.23
C LEU A 90 11.10 11.82 1.95
N PRO A 91 11.75 12.00 0.78
CA PRO A 91 12.36 13.27 0.37
C PRO A 91 11.28 14.27 -0.10
N LEU A 92 10.24 14.45 0.70
CA LEU A 92 9.11 15.32 0.41
C LEU A 92 8.94 16.35 1.55
N PRO A 93 8.51 17.57 1.22
CA PRO A 93 8.21 18.59 2.26
C PRO A 93 7.05 18.16 3.17
N ASP A 94 7.04 18.68 4.38
CA ASP A 94 5.89 18.58 5.27
C ASP A 94 4.65 19.17 4.60
N ASN A 95 3.48 18.60 4.85
CA ASN A 95 2.18 19.09 4.38
C ASN A 95 2.13 19.35 2.87
N SER A 96 2.72 18.47 2.07
CA SER A 96 2.86 18.63 0.62
C SER A 96 1.80 17.90 -0.21
N VAL A 97 1.03 16.96 0.41
CA VAL A 97 -0.01 16.19 -0.27
C VAL A 97 -1.33 16.22 0.51
N ASP A 98 -2.45 15.98 -0.17
CA ASP A 98 -3.78 15.97 0.44
C ASP A 98 -4.17 14.56 0.93
N VAL A 99 -3.73 13.52 0.21
CA VAL A 99 -4.09 12.13 0.49
C VAL A 99 -2.87 11.23 0.36
N ALA A 100 -2.64 10.36 1.34
CA ALA A 100 -1.74 9.22 1.22
C ALA A 100 -2.54 7.96 0.88
N VAL A 101 -1.97 7.11 0.04
CA VAL A 101 -2.54 5.81 -0.35
C VAL A 101 -1.52 4.71 -0.07
N SER A 102 -1.92 3.66 0.64
CA SER A 102 -1.15 2.43 0.83
C SER A 102 -1.99 1.22 0.49
N THR A 103 -1.60 0.47 -0.54
CA THR A 103 -2.31 -0.74 -0.94
C THR A 103 -1.34 -1.92 -1.09
N PHE A 104 -1.40 -2.87 -0.17
CA PHE A 104 -0.56 -4.07 -0.12
C PHE A 104 0.94 -3.78 0.04
N VAL A 105 1.30 -2.75 0.83
CA VAL A 105 2.68 -2.29 1.02
C VAL A 105 3.13 -2.31 2.47
N LEU A 106 2.33 -1.81 3.42
CA LEU A 106 2.71 -1.73 4.85
C LEU A 106 3.06 -3.09 5.44
N CYS A 107 2.53 -4.17 4.90
CA CYS A 107 2.93 -5.52 5.26
C CYS A 107 4.39 -5.85 4.92
N SER A 108 5.00 -5.13 3.98
CA SER A 108 6.33 -5.40 3.43
C SER A 108 7.40 -4.41 3.87
N VAL A 109 7.04 -3.26 4.42
CA VAL A 109 7.99 -2.24 4.91
C VAL A 109 8.79 -2.77 6.11
N ARG A 110 9.96 -2.20 6.35
CA ARG A 110 10.84 -2.60 7.45
C ARG A 110 10.30 -2.11 8.79
N ASP A 111 9.91 -0.83 8.83
CA ASP A 111 9.42 -0.14 10.02
C ASP A 111 8.08 0.57 9.70
N PRO A 112 6.93 -0.04 10.05
CA PRO A 112 5.63 0.57 9.81
C PRO A 112 5.41 1.86 10.59
N ASP A 113 6.00 2.00 11.80
CA ASP A 113 5.84 3.20 12.62
C ASP A 113 6.56 4.39 11.96
N ALA A 114 7.78 4.19 11.46
CA ALA A 114 8.50 5.21 10.70
C ALA A 114 7.73 5.62 9.43
N VAL A 115 7.18 4.64 8.68
CA VAL A 115 6.38 4.91 7.49
C VAL A 115 5.12 5.71 7.83
N LEU A 116 4.37 5.31 8.86
CA LEU A 116 3.14 5.99 9.27
C LEU A 116 3.42 7.42 9.75
N ALA A 117 4.57 7.64 10.43
CA ALA A 117 5.02 8.97 10.84
C ALA A 117 5.38 9.85 9.62
N GLU A 118 6.11 9.31 8.64
CA GLU A 118 6.44 10.02 7.41
C GLU A 118 5.19 10.37 6.59
N LEU A 119 4.25 9.43 6.44
CA LEU A 119 2.98 9.70 5.79
C LEU A 119 2.20 10.81 6.51
N ALA A 120 2.16 10.82 7.86
CA ALA A 120 1.51 11.87 8.63
C ALA A 120 2.22 13.23 8.50
N ARG A 121 3.56 13.24 8.37
CA ARG A 121 4.36 14.46 8.15
C ARG A 121 4.07 15.11 6.81
N VAL A 122 3.99 14.31 5.74
CA VAL A 122 3.83 14.83 4.37
C VAL A 122 2.39 15.14 4.01
N VAL A 123 1.41 14.50 4.67
CA VAL A 123 -0.01 14.80 4.48
C VAL A 123 -0.38 16.10 5.20
N ARG A 124 -1.15 16.96 4.53
CA ARG A 124 -1.66 18.19 5.11
C ARG A 124 -2.57 17.94 6.32
N PRO A 125 -2.60 18.84 7.32
CA PRO A 125 -3.55 18.72 8.43
C PRO A 125 -4.98 18.54 7.93
N GLY A 126 -5.69 17.53 8.46
CA GLY A 126 -7.02 17.15 8.01
C GLY A 126 -7.07 16.32 6.73
N GLY A 127 -5.91 16.03 6.12
CA GLY A 127 -5.80 15.12 5.00
C GLY A 127 -5.97 13.64 5.41
N SER A 128 -5.99 12.75 4.45
CA SER A 128 -6.41 11.35 4.67
C SER A 128 -5.36 10.33 4.31
N LEU A 129 -5.39 9.17 4.99
CA LEU A 129 -4.72 7.94 4.57
C LEU A 129 -5.79 6.92 4.11
N LEU A 130 -5.69 6.49 2.86
CA LEU A 130 -6.49 5.41 2.29
C LEU A 130 -5.67 4.11 2.34
N LEU A 131 -6.14 3.13 3.08
CA LEU A 131 -5.41 1.92 3.39
C LEU A 131 -6.15 0.67 2.90
N PHE A 132 -5.43 -0.22 2.20
CA PHE A 132 -5.89 -1.56 1.87
C PHE A 132 -4.73 -2.55 2.04
N GLU A 133 -4.69 -3.21 3.18
CA GLU A 133 -3.55 -4.07 3.57
C GLU A 133 -4.02 -5.42 4.09
N HIS A 134 -3.22 -6.46 3.89
CA HIS A 134 -3.48 -7.68 4.63
C HIS A 134 -3.06 -7.52 6.09
N VAL A 135 -3.79 -8.17 6.97
CA VAL A 135 -3.59 -8.09 8.43
C VAL A 135 -3.52 -9.47 9.06
N GLU A 136 -3.02 -9.52 10.28
CA GLU A 136 -2.99 -10.73 11.08
C GLU A 136 -4.40 -11.33 11.21
N HIS A 137 -4.49 -12.65 11.12
CA HIS A 137 -5.77 -13.35 11.24
C HIS A 137 -6.24 -13.37 12.70
N PRO A 138 -7.54 -13.10 13.00
CA PRO A 138 -8.05 -13.02 14.37
C PRO A 138 -8.04 -14.35 15.12
N ALA A 139 -8.06 -15.49 14.42
CA ALA A 139 -7.95 -16.80 15.05
C ALA A 139 -6.48 -17.11 15.40
N ALA A 140 -6.19 -17.30 16.69
CA ALA A 140 -4.83 -17.52 17.20
C ALA A 140 -4.07 -18.66 16.51
N ALA A 141 -4.75 -19.73 16.12
CA ALA A 141 -4.12 -20.85 15.39
C ALA A 141 -3.60 -20.41 14.01
N MET A 142 -4.35 -19.59 13.27
CA MET A 142 -3.92 -19.07 11.97
C MET A 142 -2.84 -18.01 12.13
N ALA A 143 -2.96 -17.12 13.12
CA ALA A 143 -1.91 -16.17 13.47
C ALA A 143 -0.58 -16.86 13.78
N ALA A 144 -0.60 -17.96 14.53
CA ALA A 144 0.60 -18.77 14.78
C ALA A 144 1.18 -19.36 13.50
N VAL A 145 0.36 -19.83 12.57
CA VAL A 145 0.80 -20.31 11.24
C VAL A 145 1.43 -19.16 10.45
N GLN A 146 0.79 -17.99 10.42
CA GLN A 146 1.32 -16.79 9.75
C GLN A 146 2.71 -16.43 10.30
N GLN A 147 2.88 -16.40 11.62
CA GLN A 147 4.18 -16.12 12.25
C GLN A 147 5.24 -17.17 11.89
N ALA A 148 4.87 -18.45 11.94
CA ALA A 148 5.80 -19.56 11.65
C ALA A 148 6.33 -19.53 10.21
N ILE A 149 5.50 -19.19 9.22
CA ILE A 149 5.89 -19.15 7.81
C ILE A 149 6.59 -17.83 7.42
N THR A 150 6.46 -16.78 8.20
CA THR A 150 6.96 -15.42 7.89
C THR A 150 8.43 -15.40 7.40
N PRO A 151 9.40 -16.12 8.00
CA PRO A 151 10.78 -16.08 7.53
C PRO A 151 10.96 -16.52 6.08
N ALA A 152 10.30 -17.61 5.67
CA ALA A 152 10.34 -18.11 4.30
C ALA A 152 9.49 -17.24 3.35
N TRP A 153 8.33 -16.78 3.82
CA TRP A 153 7.42 -15.93 3.06
C TRP A 153 8.05 -14.60 2.63
N LYS A 154 8.75 -13.93 3.54
CA LYS A 154 9.48 -12.67 3.26
C LYS A 154 10.47 -12.79 2.11
N VAL A 155 11.16 -13.91 2.01
CA VAL A 155 12.12 -14.17 0.93
C VAL A 155 11.42 -14.27 -0.43
N CYS A 156 10.25 -14.91 -0.47
CA CYS A 156 9.51 -15.17 -1.70
C CYS A 156 8.64 -13.98 -2.16
N PHE A 157 8.16 -13.16 -1.23
CA PHE A 157 7.15 -12.13 -1.48
C PHE A 157 7.60 -10.73 -1.06
N ALA A 158 8.79 -10.31 -1.51
CA ALA A 158 9.33 -8.95 -1.40
C ALA A 158 9.23 -8.34 0.02
N GLY A 159 9.56 -9.12 1.04
CA GLY A 159 9.55 -8.65 2.43
C GLY A 159 8.19 -8.74 3.14
N CYS A 160 7.15 -9.21 2.48
CA CYS A 160 5.81 -9.32 3.06
C CYS A 160 5.79 -10.16 4.35
N HIS A 161 5.14 -9.64 5.39
CA HIS A 161 4.91 -10.29 6.68
C HIS A 161 3.43 -10.69 6.79
N PRO A 162 3.05 -11.94 6.52
CA PRO A 162 1.64 -12.34 6.53
C PRO A 162 0.97 -12.20 7.90
N GLY A 163 1.73 -12.30 8.99
CA GLY A 163 1.23 -12.14 10.36
C GLY A 163 1.52 -10.77 10.97
N ARG A 164 1.64 -9.70 10.18
CA ARG A 164 1.82 -8.35 10.73
C ARG A 164 0.53 -7.83 11.34
N CYS A 165 0.55 -7.62 12.65
CA CYS A 165 -0.54 -6.93 13.33
C CYS A 165 -0.39 -5.42 13.13
N MET A 166 -1.30 -4.80 12.38
CA MET A 166 -1.24 -3.37 12.08
C MET A 166 -1.88 -2.48 13.15
N ASP A 167 -2.76 -3.03 14.00
CA ASP A 167 -3.49 -2.25 14.98
C ASP A 167 -2.61 -1.47 15.97
N PRO A 168 -1.54 -2.06 16.56
CA PRO A 168 -0.67 -1.30 17.46
C PRO A 168 0.02 -0.12 16.77
N HIS A 169 0.45 -0.28 15.52
CA HIS A 169 1.11 0.76 14.75
C HIS A 169 0.16 1.92 14.41
N LEU A 170 -1.07 1.60 14.00
CA LEU A 170 -2.10 2.59 13.68
C LEU A 170 -2.59 3.32 14.94
N HIS A 171 -2.77 2.61 16.05
CA HIS A 171 -3.18 3.22 17.33
C HIS A 171 -2.10 4.12 17.96
N ALA A 172 -0.82 3.81 17.76
CA ALA A 172 0.30 4.63 18.24
C ALA A 172 0.60 5.83 17.33
N SER A 173 -0.01 5.90 16.15
CA SER A 173 0.25 6.91 15.14
C SER A 173 -0.63 8.16 15.32
N LEU A 174 -0.36 9.18 14.49
CA LEU A 174 -1.15 10.42 14.39
C LEU A 174 -2.42 10.26 13.53
N TRP A 175 -2.86 9.02 13.27
CA TRP A 175 -3.98 8.72 12.39
C TRP A 175 -5.24 8.36 13.18
N GLU A 176 -6.31 9.11 12.97
CA GLU A 176 -7.64 8.84 13.52
C GLU A 176 -8.49 8.06 12.53
N VAL A 177 -9.16 7.00 12.99
CA VAL A 177 -10.04 6.17 12.16
C VAL A 177 -11.29 6.94 11.77
N GLU A 178 -11.55 7.10 10.48
CA GLU A 178 -12.85 7.60 9.96
C GLU A 178 -13.77 6.44 9.56
N ASP A 179 -13.23 5.43 8.88
CA ASP A 179 -13.97 4.25 8.43
C ASP A 179 -13.02 3.05 8.35
N GLN A 180 -13.49 1.88 8.74
CA GLN A 180 -12.68 0.67 8.72
C GLN A 180 -13.55 -0.57 8.54
N GLN A 181 -13.15 -1.45 7.64
CA GLN A 181 -13.74 -2.76 7.47
C GLN A 181 -12.70 -3.82 7.20
N ASP A 182 -12.91 -5.00 7.75
CA ASP A 182 -12.10 -6.17 7.43
C ASP A 182 -12.82 -7.06 6.42
N VAL A 183 -12.09 -7.53 5.41
CA VAL A 183 -12.61 -8.35 4.32
C VAL A 183 -11.73 -9.56 4.08
N ASP A 184 -12.33 -10.66 3.62
CA ASP A 184 -11.59 -11.86 3.25
C ASP A 184 -11.50 -11.97 1.72
N LEU A 185 -10.28 -12.16 1.20
CA LEU A 185 -9.97 -12.30 -0.21
C LEU A 185 -9.69 -13.78 -0.53
N HIS A 186 -10.75 -14.58 -0.65
CA HIS A 186 -10.68 -16.05 -0.75
C HIS A 186 -9.98 -16.59 -2.00
N TRP A 187 -9.61 -15.77 -2.97
CA TRP A 187 -8.77 -16.17 -4.11
C TRP A 187 -7.27 -16.15 -3.79
N LEU A 188 -6.87 -15.58 -2.65
CA LEU A 188 -5.49 -15.60 -2.15
C LEU A 188 -5.26 -16.84 -1.27
N PRO A 189 -4.00 -17.21 -0.97
CA PRO A 189 -3.70 -18.24 0.02
C PRO A 189 -4.30 -17.93 1.40
N PRO A 190 -4.81 -18.93 2.16
CA PRO A 190 -5.47 -18.70 3.46
C PRO A 190 -4.69 -17.85 4.44
N VAL A 191 -3.38 -17.94 4.41
CA VAL A 191 -2.47 -17.18 5.29
C VAL A 191 -2.44 -15.67 5.02
N ILE A 192 -3.03 -15.21 3.91
CA ILE A 192 -3.17 -13.80 3.55
C ILE A 192 -4.59 -13.46 3.08
N TRP A 193 -5.62 -14.18 3.53
CA TRP A 193 -7.01 -13.84 3.17
C TRP A 193 -7.49 -12.56 3.82
N ARG A 194 -7.13 -12.37 5.10
CA ARG A 194 -7.64 -11.27 5.89
C ARG A 194 -7.01 -9.95 5.50
N HIS A 195 -7.83 -8.99 5.13
CA HIS A 195 -7.41 -7.67 4.73
C HIS A 195 -8.24 -6.61 5.44
N ARG A 196 -7.62 -5.46 5.67
CA ARG A 196 -8.27 -4.25 6.16
C ARG A 196 -8.37 -3.24 5.04
N ILE A 197 -9.55 -2.68 4.84
CA ILE A 197 -9.81 -1.50 4.03
C ILE A 197 -10.21 -0.41 5.01
N ALA A 198 -9.49 0.70 5.01
CA ALA A 198 -9.74 1.75 5.99
C ALA A 198 -9.42 3.13 5.43
N ARG A 199 -10.05 4.12 6.04
CA ARG A 199 -9.76 5.52 5.86
C ARG A 199 -9.47 6.16 7.20
N TYR A 200 -8.35 6.85 7.26
CA TYR A 200 -7.88 7.57 8.43
C TYR A 200 -7.71 9.05 8.09
N ARG A 201 -7.74 9.90 9.11
CA ARG A 201 -7.43 11.32 9.01
C ARG A 201 -6.20 11.64 9.87
N VAL A 202 -5.38 12.57 9.43
CA VAL A 202 -4.30 13.13 10.26
C VAL A 202 -4.93 13.95 11.38
N ALA A 203 -4.54 13.63 12.63
CA ALA A 203 -4.99 14.31 13.85
C ALA A 203 -4.55 15.78 13.90
#